data_59df29e9314bba7db3019e8cc576272b
#
_entry.id   59df29e9314bba7db3019e8cc576272b
#
_cell.length_a   1.000
_cell.length_b   1.000
_cell.length_c   1.000
_cell.angle_alpha   90.00
_cell.angle_beta   90.00
_cell.angle_gamma   90.00
#
_symmetry.space_group_name_H-M   'P 1'
#
loop_
_entity.id
_entity.type
_entity.pdbx_description
1 polymer ?
#
loop_
_entity_poly.entity_id
_entity_poly.type
_entity_poly.pdbx_seq_one_letter_code
_entity_poly.pdbx_strand_id
1 'polypeptide(L)'
;MRQILVVLCLLTCLLIPISTADSDDQEYWEMDLEKGYISTKPIFVDDQVIVRTSGQGSPQVYSFNVQSGIENWRFSNPNSTNHDMSPLLYVSAGQGVCGNWSEMILVAWTDGMVTALDSNDGGLIWSSKTEVVTWGITGAMAQDGDNLVVPTRQGLSRFCLSDGTENLRVDLPQLGWRNGVTVTEDSYLLGNEEGVLNIVSKDGTVTNLTLSQGMIRHPPIVTTAGIISHLQTSSGSAIYLDAELISEEGRSPAIPVQIGNKVYFGTSESVSVWMCEADCVLEGRSGFHTNGEITIQIKGNQSVLWYPKNTQQGGWGYGIPGEEINLFSSNHDTYTTAGVSFGSKGEMAFGNDAGVLMVYSNAENPEPTKQEQITDSSFQAHPAHFLMVGLLLGIAYSIYNSNRDLTNKLGVLLILVVAIFALPSVSETWSGEVDKLKQGPGDWNDEWPDSWIGTQVVVFELPDGEVAIGGLSGYDNVEKLTDAAALEAGVEVEKQTYSIGEMIVSFDGHELEGWEFTVDGERTPVGISQAVVSEDSVVRWSAA
;
A
#
# COMPACT_ATOMS: atom_id res chain seq x y z
N MET A 1 -23.25 -14.34 61.83
CA MET A 1 -22.02 -13.60 61.45
C MET A 1 -21.40 -14.13 60.18
N ARG A 2 -21.17 -15.45 59.95
CA ARG A 2 -20.54 -15.97 58.72
C ARG A 2 -21.34 -15.72 57.43
N GLN A 3 -22.66 -15.77 57.45
CA GLN A 3 -23.48 -15.49 56.25
C GLN A 3 -23.50 -14.00 55.87
N ILE A 4 -23.34 -13.10 56.81
CA ILE A 4 -23.28 -11.67 56.58
C ILE A 4 -21.95 -11.29 55.93
N LEU A 5 -20.86 -11.96 56.28
CA LEU A 5 -19.54 -11.73 55.70
C LEU A 5 -19.48 -12.12 54.20
N VAL A 6 -20.16 -13.23 53.82
CA VAL A 6 -20.23 -13.69 52.42
C VAL A 6 -21.06 -12.73 51.58
N VAL A 7 -22.17 -12.22 52.11
CA VAL A 7 -23.01 -11.22 51.44
C VAL A 7 -22.29 -9.87 51.32
N LEU A 8 -21.50 -9.48 52.32
CA LEU A 8 -20.69 -8.26 52.27
C LEU A 8 -19.56 -8.35 51.23
N CYS A 9 -18.86 -9.51 51.12
CA CYS A 9 -17.87 -9.73 50.07
C CYS A 9 -18.49 -9.75 48.66
N LEU A 10 -19.68 -10.29 48.48
CA LEU A 10 -20.40 -10.23 47.21
C LEU A 10 -20.86 -8.81 46.85
N LEU A 11 -21.28 -8.03 47.81
CA LEU A 11 -21.66 -6.63 47.60
C LEU A 11 -20.45 -5.71 47.32
N THR A 12 -19.29 -5.98 47.92
CA THR A 12 -18.07 -5.19 47.65
C THR A 12 -17.51 -5.51 46.25
N CYS A 13 -17.69 -6.72 45.70
CA CYS A 13 -17.35 -7.05 44.33
C CYS A 13 -18.29 -6.39 43.30
N LEU A 14 -19.51 -6.02 43.67
CA LEU A 14 -20.46 -5.30 42.82
C LEU A 14 -20.25 -3.77 42.82
N LEU A 15 -19.44 -3.25 43.74
CA LEU A 15 -19.14 -1.82 43.89
C LEU A 15 -17.77 -1.42 43.34
N ILE A 16 -17.07 -2.30 42.65
CA ILE A 16 -15.88 -1.88 41.92
C ILE A 16 -16.39 -1.00 40.76
N PRO A 17 -16.05 0.30 40.73
CA PRO A 17 -16.40 1.12 39.60
C PRO A 17 -15.79 0.44 38.37
N ILE A 18 -16.61 0.14 37.37
CA ILE A 18 -16.14 -0.12 36.02
C ILE A 18 -15.50 1.22 35.65
N SER A 19 -14.19 1.30 35.76
CA SER A 19 -13.42 2.29 35.06
C SER A 19 -13.73 2.01 33.59
N THR A 20 -14.66 2.74 33.02
CA THR A 20 -14.63 2.98 31.61
C THR A 20 -13.29 3.66 31.40
N ALA A 21 -12.31 2.96 30.86
CA ALA A 21 -11.24 3.64 30.17
C ALA A 21 -11.99 4.55 29.20
N ASP A 22 -11.91 5.87 29.41
CA ASP A 22 -12.06 6.79 28.30
C ASP A 22 -11.02 6.31 27.29
N SER A 23 -11.47 5.56 26.30
CA SER A 23 -10.77 5.53 25.03
C SER A 23 -10.74 7.01 24.64
N ASP A 24 -9.57 7.62 24.63
CA ASP A 24 -9.37 8.81 23.83
C ASP A 24 -9.92 8.43 22.46
N ASP A 25 -11.12 8.90 22.16
CA ASP A 25 -11.77 8.72 20.88
C ASP A 25 -10.91 9.50 19.88
N GLN A 26 -9.84 8.86 19.38
CA GLN A 26 -9.27 9.25 18.10
C GLN A 26 -10.41 9.08 17.12
N GLU A 27 -10.94 10.18 16.64
CA GLU A 27 -11.94 10.18 15.59
C GLU A 27 -11.32 9.50 14.39
N TYR A 28 -11.70 8.26 14.18
CA TYR A 28 -11.21 7.36 13.13
C TYR A 28 -12.37 6.90 12.30
N TRP A 29 -12.16 6.88 10.98
CA TRP A 29 -13.05 6.21 10.05
C TRP A 29 -12.24 5.51 8.95
N GLU A 30 -12.86 4.52 8.36
CA GLU A 30 -12.33 3.77 7.23
C GLU A 30 -13.37 3.62 6.14
N MET A 31 -12.90 3.50 4.90
CA MET A 31 -13.73 3.33 3.73
C MET A 31 -13.08 2.31 2.79
N ASP A 32 -13.78 1.23 2.54
CA ASP A 32 -13.46 0.29 1.46
C ASP A 32 -13.97 0.90 0.14
N LEU A 33 -13.05 1.18 -0.78
CA LEU A 33 -13.38 1.78 -2.08
C LEU A 33 -13.80 0.72 -3.11
N GLU A 34 -13.92 -0.55 -2.68
CA GLU A 34 -14.47 -1.70 -3.41
C GLU A 34 -13.76 -2.07 -4.74
N LYS A 35 -12.91 -1.22 -5.27
CA LYS A 35 -12.26 -1.43 -6.56
C LYS A 35 -10.86 -0.86 -6.61
N GLY A 36 -9.92 -1.75 -6.91
CA GLY A 36 -8.53 -1.39 -7.08
C GLY A 36 -7.80 -1.17 -5.76
N TYR A 37 -6.59 -0.72 -5.87
CA TYR A 37 -5.69 -0.45 -4.76
C TYR A 37 -5.36 1.04 -4.67
N ILE A 38 -4.99 1.50 -3.48
CA ILE A 38 -4.51 2.85 -3.25
C ILE A 38 -2.98 2.79 -3.28
N SER A 39 -2.39 3.08 -4.44
CA SER A 39 -0.93 2.98 -4.67
C SER A 39 -0.19 4.32 -4.55
N THR A 40 -0.92 5.42 -4.44
CA THR A 40 -0.38 6.77 -4.24
C THR A 40 -0.95 7.37 -2.97
N LYS A 41 -0.17 8.22 -2.31
CA LYS A 41 -0.64 8.82 -1.06
C LYS A 41 -1.91 9.66 -1.29
N PRO A 42 -2.88 9.60 -0.37
CA PRO A 42 -3.98 10.56 -0.32
C PRO A 42 -3.46 11.99 -0.17
N ILE A 43 -4.28 12.99 -0.45
CA ILE A 43 -3.94 14.39 -0.21
C ILE A 43 -5.02 15.05 0.63
N PHE A 44 -4.62 15.95 1.52
CA PHE A 44 -5.54 16.79 2.28
C PHE A 44 -5.69 18.16 1.60
N VAL A 45 -6.92 18.59 1.43
CA VAL A 45 -7.25 19.93 0.93
C VAL A 45 -8.38 20.47 1.81
N ASP A 46 -8.11 21.49 2.60
CA ASP A 46 -9.02 22.05 3.61
C ASP A 46 -9.57 20.97 4.57
N ASP A 47 -10.87 20.70 4.52
CA ASP A 47 -11.58 19.70 5.33
C ASP A 47 -11.86 18.40 4.53
N GLN A 48 -11.16 18.21 3.42
CA GLN A 48 -11.31 17.05 2.55
C GLN A 48 -10.04 16.20 2.52
N VAL A 49 -10.22 14.89 2.43
CA VAL A 49 -9.19 13.94 2.00
C VAL A 49 -9.53 13.42 0.62
N ILE A 50 -8.60 13.55 -0.30
CA ILE A 50 -8.78 13.17 -1.70
C ILE A 50 -7.84 11.99 -1.99
N VAL A 51 -8.40 10.94 -2.55
CA VAL A 51 -7.69 9.69 -2.81
C VAL A 51 -7.98 9.19 -4.22
N ARG A 52 -7.01 8.50 -4.79
CA ARG A 52 -7.12 7.86 -6.09
C ARG A 52 -6.99 6.36 -5.94
N THR A 53 -7.88 5.62 -6.62
CA THR A 53 -7.72 4.18 -6.79
C THR A 53 -7.04 3.85 -8.11
N SER A 54 -6.35 2.72 -8.13
CA SER A 54 -5.72 2.09 -9.27
C SER A 54 -6.15 0.62 -9.34
N GLY A 55 -6.01 -0.04 -10.47
CA GLY A 55 -6.36 -1.45 -10.59
C GLY A 55 -7.77 -1.68 -11.12
N GLN A 56 -8.48 -2.69 -10.64
CA GLN A 56 -9.71 -3.24 -11.24
C GLN A 56 -10.80 -2.22 -11.58
N GLY A 57 -11.21 -2.21 -12.83
CA GLY A 57 -12.26 -1.34 -13.35
C GLY A 57 -11.74 0.04 -13.72
N SER A 58 -12.63 1.00 -13.88
CA SER A 58 -12.22 2.37 -14.16
C SER A 58 -11.62 3.01 -12.92
N PRO A 59 -10.37 3.48 -12.96
CA PRO A 59 -9.78 4.24 -11.89
C PRO A 59 -10.62 5.44 -11.51
N GLN A 60 -10.70 5.74 -10.23
CA GLN A 60 -11.52 6.80 -9.70
C GLN A 60 -10.73 7.71 -8.76
N VAL A 61 -11.16 8.95 -8.68
CA VAL A 61 -10.73 9.89 -7.65
C VAL A 61 -11.94 10.18 -6.76
N TYR A 62 -11.74 10.10 -5.47
CA TYR A 62 -12.77 10.32 -4.46
C TYR A 62 -12.36 11.46 -3.54
N SER A 63 -13.30 12.21 -3.08
CA SER A 63 -13.14 13.15 -1.98
C SER A 63 -14.10 12.80 -0.86
N PHE A 64 -13.57 12.78 0.37
CA PHE A 64 -14.34 12.56 1.58
C PHE A 64 -14.13 13.72 2.55
N ASN A 65 -15.15 14.02 3.33
CA ASN A 65 -15.01 14.93 4.46
C ASN A 65 -14.13 14.27 5.55
N VAL A 66 -13.10 14.96 5.99
CA VAL A 66 -12.08 14.43 6.92
C VAL A 66 -12.70 13.98 8.26
N GLN A 67 -13.69 14.72 8.78
CA GLN A 67 -14.28 14.45 10.08
C GLN A 67 -15.32 13.32 10.04
N SER A 68 -16.12 13.28 8.99
CA SER A 68 -17.29 12.39 8.93
C SER A 68 -17.11 11.16 8.03
N GLY A 69 -16.10 11.14 7.17
CA GLY A 69 -15.94 10.10 6.14
C GLY A 69 -17.03 10.11 5.07
N ILE A 70 -17.88 11.13 5.04
CA ILE A 70 -18.94 11.25 4.01
C ILE A 70 -18.29 11.65 2.70
N GLU A 71 -18.63 10.93 1.62
CA GLU A 71 -18.17 11.26 0.28
C GLU A 71 -18.74 12.61 -0.15
N ASN A 72 -17.85 13.53 -0.55
CA ASN A 72 -18.21 14.83 -1.10
C ASN A 72 -18.46 14.71 -2.60
N TRP A 73 -17.51 14.09 -3.31
CA TRP A 73 -17.59 13.90 -4.76
C TRP A 73 -16.67 12.74 -5.21
N ARG A 74 -16.93 12.29 -6.44
CA ARG A 74 -16.05 11.36 -7.15
C ARG A 74 -15.96 11.71 -8.62
N PHE A 75 -14.84 11.36 -9.23
CA PHE A 75 -14.59 11.50 -10.66
C PHE A 75 -13.96 10.23 -11.21
N SER A 76 -14.36 9.81 -12.42
CA SER A 76 -13.77 8.66 -13.11
C SER A 76 -13.45 8.99 -14.56
N ASN A 77 -12.39 8.38 -15.08
CA ASN A 77 -12.11 8.36 -16.51
C ASN A 77 -12.36 6.94 -17.05
N PRO A 78 -13.48 6.70 -17.75
CA PRO A 78 -13.84 5.36 -18.23
C PRO A 78 -12.92 4.83 -19.34
N ASN A 79 -12.07 5.69 -19.92
CA ASN A 79 -11.13 5.32 -20.97
C ASN A 79 -9.72 5.00 -20.41
N SER A 80 -9.53 5.17 -19.11
CA SER A 80 -8.27 4.84 -18.47
C SER A 80 -8.18 3.36 -18.15
N THR A 81 -6.98 2.84 -18.14
CA THR A 81 -6.69 1.44 -17.84
C THR A 81 -6.40 1.21 -16.36
N ASN A 82 -6.15 -0.02 -16.00
CA ASN A 82 -6.06 -0.49 -14.62
C ASN A 82 -4.86 -0.02 -13.81
N HIS A 83 -3.88 0.67 -14.36
CA HIS A 83 -2.63 0.94 -13.65
C HIS A 83 -2.32 2.43 -13.50
N ASP A 84 -3.32 3.22 -13.17
CA ASP A 84 -3.15 4.65 -12.93
C ASP A 84 -2.42 4.91 -11.61
N MET A 85 -1.13 5.14 -11.71
CA MET A 85 -0.20 5.30 -10.58
C MET A 85 0.40 6.72 -10.48
N SER A 86 0.00 7.64 -11.35
CA SER A 86 0.45 9.02 -11.25
C SER A 86 -0.13 9.66 -9.97
N PRO A 87 0.70 10.24 -9.09
CA PRO A 87 0.20 10.92 -7.91
C PRO A 87 -0.73 12.07 -8.27
N LEU A 88 -1.73 12.32 -7.42
CA LEU A 88 -2.55 13.52 -7.51
C LEU A 88 -1.69 14.76 -7.22
N LEU A 89 -1.95 15.85 -7.94
CA LEU A 89 -1.29 17.12 -7.69
C LEU A 89 -2.33 18.19 -7.34
N TYR A 90 -2.28 18.71 -6.12
CA TYR A 90 -3.06 19.88 -5.72
C TYR A 90 -2.38 21.16 -6.13
N VAL A 91 -3.13 22.08 -6.67
CA VAL A 91 -2.67 23.42 -7.07
C VAL A 91 -3.62 24.46 -6.49
N SER A 92 -3.10 25.37 -5.68
CA SER A 92 -3.87 26.50 -5.16
C SER A 92 -4.18 27.52 -6.26
N ALA A 93 -5.26 28.28 -6.09
CA ALA A 93 -5.66 29.32 -7.03
C ALA A 93 -4.53 30.34 -7.25
N GLY A 94 -4.41 30.84 -8.46
CA GLY A 94 -3.35 31.77 -8.81
C GLY A 94 -3.58 32.53 -10.12
N GLN A 95 -2.58 33.29 -10.51
CA GLN A 95 -2.56 34.03 -11.77
C GLN A 95 -1.14 34.05 -12.36
N GLY A 96 -1.05 34.09 -13.69
CA GLY A 96 0.21 34.13 -14.41
C GLY A 96 0.03 34.60 -15.84
N VAL A 97 1.03 34.37 -16.67
CA VAL A 97 1.01 34.70 -18.10
C VAL A 97 -0.06 33.88 -18.84
N CYS A 98 -0.28 32.65 -18.43
CA CYS A 98 -1.31 31.78 -18.95
C CYS A 98 -2.76 32.19 -18.55
N GLY A 99 -2.93 33.18 -17.69
CA GLY A 99 -4.23 33.60 -17.18
C GLY A 99 -4.43 33.32 -15.69
N ASN A 100 -5.68 33.31 -15.27
CA ASN A 100 -6.06 32.98 -13.89
C ASN A 100 -6.54 31.53 -13.83
N TRP A 101 -6.23 30.84 -12.73
CA TRP A 101 -6.76 29.50 -12.46
C TRP A 101 -7.35 29.42 -11.06
N SER A 102 -8.37 28.60 -10.90
CA SER A 102 -8.95 28.28 -9.61
C SER A 102 -8.13 27.19 -8.92
N GLU A 103 -8.43 26.97 -7.68
CA GLU A 103 -7.94 25.83 -6.91
C GLU A 103 -8.40 24.51 -7.54
N MET A 104 -7.46 23.57 -7.72
CA MET A 104 -7.75 22.37 -8.49
C MET A 104 -6.93 21.16 -8.08
N ILE A 105 -7.49 19.99 -8.40
CA ILE A 105 -6.80 18.70 -8.36
C ILE A 105 -6.45 18.31 -9.79
N LEU A 106 -5.18 18.11 -10.05
CA LEU A 106 -4.70 17.62 -11.34
C LEU A 106 -4.52 16.11 -11.29
N VAL A 107 -5.07 15.45 -12.28
CA VAL A 107 -5.08 13.98 -12.40
C VAL A 107 -4.56 13.60 -13.78
N ALA A 108 -3.51 12.80 -13.81
CA ALA A 108 -3.00 12.24 -15.05
C ALA A 108 -3.39 10.77 -15.18
N TRP A 109 -3.70 10.33 -16.39
CA TRP A 109 -4.28 9.04 -16.70
C TRP A 109 -3.42 8.24 -17.68
N THR A 110 -3.49 6.92 -17.59
CA THR A 110 -2.72 6.03 -18.48
C THR A 110 -3.19 6.06 -19.93
N ASP A 111 -4.40 6.55 -20.22
CA ASP A 111 -4.85 6.84 -21.58
C ASP A 111 -4.27 8.15 -22.16
N GLY A 112 -3.45 8.85 -21.39
CA GLY A 112 -2.81 10.11 -21.76
C GLY A 112 -3.63 11.36 -21.54
N MET A 113 -4.79 11.24 -20.95
CA MET A 113 -5.55 12.41 -20.51
C MET A 113 -4.90 13.04 -19.27
N VAL A 114 -4.99 14.34 -19.19
CA VAL A 114 -4.78 15.14 -17.99
C VAL A 114 -6.08 15.88 -17.71
N THR A 115 -6.59 15.77 -16.51
CA THR A 115 -7.81 16.46 -16.08
C THR A 115 -7.51 17.39 -14.92
N ALA A 116 -8.09 18.59 -14.95
CA ALA A 116 -8.16 19.50 -13.83
C ALA A 116 -9.58 19.46 -13.26
N LEU A 117 -9.70 19.12 -12.00
CA LEU A 117 -10.96 19.03 -11.27
C LEU A 117 -11.03 20.14 -10.24
N ASP A 118 -12.17 20.77 -10.08
CA ASP A 118 -12.41 21.69 -8.97
C ASP A 118 -12.21 20.95 -7.64
N SER A 119 -11.39 21.48 -6.76
CA SER A 119 -11.07 20.83 -5.50
C SER A 119 -12.28 20.67 -4.58
N ASN A 120 -13.30 21.53 -4.71
CA ASN A 120 -14.47 21.55 -3.83
C ASN A 120 -15.54 20.52 -4.21
N ASP A 121 -15.83 20.39 -5.52
CA ASP A 121 -16.97 19.60 -5.99
C ASP A 121 -16.61 18.52 -7.03
N GLY A 122 -15.32 18.40 -7.40
CA GLY A 122 -14.83 17.44 -8.40
C GLY A 122 -15.29 17.76 -9.82
N GLY A 123 -15.84 18.94 -10.06
CA GLY A 123 -16.28 19.41 -11.39
C GLY A 123 -15.09 19.51 -12.34
N LEU A 124 -15.27 19.07 -13.59
CA LEU A 124 -14.24 19.18 -14.61
C LEU A 124 -14.02 20.64 -15.00
N ILE A 125 -12.83 21.19 -14.72
CA ILE A 125 -12.43 22.53 -15.16
C ILE A 125 -11.96 22.49 -16.61
N TRP A 126 -10.96 21.64 -16.89
CA TRP A 126 -10.46 21.39 -18.23
C TRP A 126 -9.90 19.96 -18.35
N SER A 127 -9.76 19.49 -19.57
CA SER A 127 -9.05 18.26 -19.88
C SER A 127 -8.23 18.41 -21.14
N SER A 128 -7.03 17.85 -21.15
CA SER A 128 -6.11 17.86 -22.29
C SER A 128 -5.54 16.49 -22.51
N LYS A 129 -5.28 16.13 -23.77
CA LYS A 129 -4.75 14.84 -24.13
C LYS A 129 -3.33 14.98 -24.68
N THR A 130 -2.42 14.24 -24.13
CA THR A 130 -1.09 14.05 -24.70
C THR A 130 -1.17 13.09 -25.88
N GLU A 131 -0.16 13.07 -26.75
CA GLU A 131 -0.04 12.01 -27.76
C GLU A 131 0.47 10.75 -27.09
N VAL A 132 -0.43 9.81 -26.80
CA VAL A 132 -0.10 8.70 -25.96
C VAL A 132 -0.42 7.38 -26.60
N VAL A 133 0.55 6.53 -26.45
CA VAL A 133 0.45 5.08 -26.52
C VAL A 133 -0.01 4.53 -25.17
N THR A 134 -0.34 3.27 -25.13
CA THR A 134 -0.61 2.50 -23.90
C THR A 134 0.36 2.86 -22.76
N TRP A 135 -0.14 3.02 -21.54
CA TRP A 135 0.61 3.45 -20.34
C TRP A 135 1.14 4.90 -20.41
N GLY A 136 0.34 5.79 -20.92
CA GLY A 136 0.75 7.15 -21.23
C GLY A 136 1.35 7.97 -20.12
N ILE A 137 0.63 8.18 -19.02
CA ILE A 137 1.12 9.01 -17.92
C ILE A 137 1.04 8.19 -16.63
N THR A 138 2.19 7.80 -16.11
CA THR A 138 2.30 7.03 -14.86
C THR A 138 3.19 7.71 -13.83
N GLY A 139 3.93 8.75 -14.22
CA GLY A 139 4.87 9.48 -13.39
C GLY A 139 4.25 10.69 -12.68
N ALA A 140 5.02 11.23 -11.73
CA ALA A 140 4.62 12.42 -11.00
C ALA A 140 4.73 13.67 -11.88
N MET A 141 3.63 14.41 -11.96
CA MET A 141 3.57 15.76 -12.55
C MET A 141 4.16 16.79 -11.59
N ALA A 142 4.50 17.96 -12.10
CA ALA A 142 4.96 19.08 -11.29
C ALA A 142 4.37 20.42 -11.76
N GLN A 143 4.19 21.34 -10.82
CA GLN A 143 3.82 22.72 -11.11
C GLN A 143 5.08 23.55 -11.40
N ASP A 144 5.03 24.37 -12.44
CA ASP A 144 6.05 25.38 -12.80
C ASP A 144 5.37 26.73 -13.00
N GLY A 145 5.23 27.49 -11.93
CA GLY A 145 4.51 28.76 -11.93
C GLY A 145 3.06 28.58 -12.36
N ASP A 146 2.69 29.12 -13.52
CA ASP A 146 1.37 29.05 -14.13
C ASP A 146 1.21 27.85 -15.11
N ASN A 147 2.16 26.93 -15.10
CA ASN A 147 2.17 25.77 -15.95
C ASN A 147 2.14 24.45 -15.14
N LEU A 148 1.55 23.45 -15.75
CA LEU A 148 1.67 22.06 -15.38
C LEU A 148 2.67 21.35 -16.29
N VAL A 149 3.63 20.66 -15.73
CA VAL A 149 4.63 19.87 -16.45
C VAL A 149 4.32 18.40 -16.27
N VAL A 150 4.14 17.69 -17.37
CA VAL A 150 3.66 16.31 -17.42
C VAL A 150 4.67 15.42 -18.13
N PRO A 151 5.29 14.46 -17.42
CA PRO A 151 6.10 13.45 -18.07
C PRO A 151 5.20 12.41 -18.75
N THR A 152 5.51 12.08 -20.00
CA THR A 152 4.81 11.05 -20.78
C THR A 152 5.79 9.96 -21.22
N ARG A 153 5.32 8.85 -21.74
CA ARG A 153 6.22 7.81 -22.30
C ARG A 153 6.98 8.27 -23.53
N GLN A 154 6.54 9.31 -24.20
CA GLN A 154 7.17 9.82 -25.43
C GLN A 154 7.95 11.11 -25.20
N GLY A 155 7.87 11.69 -24.00
CA GLY A 155 8.56 12.94 -23.73
C GLY A 155 7.96 13.72 -22.58
N LEU A 156 7.86 15.02 -22.77
CA LEU A 156 7.35 15.97 -21.80
C LEU A 156 6.38 16.91 -22.48
N SER A 157 5.24 17.13 -21.84
CA SER A 157 4.26 18.17 -22.23
C SER A 157 4.11 19.19 -21.12
N ARG A 158 3.90 20.46 -21.51
CA ARG A 158 3.62 21.54 -20.58
C ARG A 158 2.31 22.22 -20.95
N PHE A 159 1.43 22.38 -19.98
CA PHE A 159 0.09 22.93 -20.14
C PHE A 159 -0.09 24.17 -19.28
N CYS A 160 -0.86 25.14 -19.77
CA CYS A 160 -1.33 26.25 -18.96
C CYS A 160 -2.32 25.77 -17.89
N LEU A 161 -2.14 26.19 -16.63
CA LEU A 161 -3.03 25.83 -15.53
C LEU A 161 -4.45 26.40 -15.72
N SER A 162 -4.57 27.54 -16.42
CA SER A 162 -5.85 28.22 -16.58
C SER A 162 -6.86 27.47 -17.44
N ASP A 163 -6.40 26.74 -18.47
CA ASP A 163 -7.29 26.18 -19.49
C ASP A 163 -6.80 24.86 -20.12
N GLY A 164 -5.65 24.34 -19.67
CA GLY A 164 -5.06 23.12 -20.19
C GLY A 164 -4.48 23.24 -21.61
N THR A 165 -4.27 24.46 -22.11
CA THR A 165 -3.63 24.66 -23.41
C THR A 165 -2.18 24.21 -23.36
N GLU A 166 -1.79 23.27 -24.27
CA GLU A 166 -0.40 22.84 -24.40
C GLU A 166 0.45 23.96 -25.02
N ASN A 167 1.52 24.36 -24.30
CA ASN A 167 2.40 25.43 -24.73
C ASN A 167 3.85 24.99 -24.96
N LEU A 168 4.19 23.74 -24.60
CA LEU A 168 5.45 23.10 -24.92
C LEU A 168 5.25 21.60 -25.04
N ARG A 169 5.87 20.99 -26.08
CA ARG A 169 6.00 19.55 -26.20
C ARG A 169 7.43 19.22 -26.62
N VAL A 170 8.04 18.26 -25.96
CA VAL A 170 9.39 17.82 -26.26
C VAL A 170 9.38 16.32 -26.38
N ASP A 171 9.73 15.80 -27.55
CA ASP A 171 9.90 14.37 -27.78
C ASP A 171 11.23 13.92 -27.16
N LEU A 172 11.17 12.91 -26.33
CA LEU A 172 12.32 12.30 -25.69
C LEU A 172 12.34 10.79 -25.99
N PRO A 173 13.53 10.16 -25.93
CA PRO A 173 13.61 8.71 -25.94
C PRO A 173 12.69 8.10 -24.86
N GLN A 174 12.32 6.85 -25.04
CA GLN A 174 11.38 6.13 -24.20
C GLN A 174 11.59 6.47 -22.71
N LEU A 175 10.61 7.11 -22.13
CA LEU A 175 10.54 7.34 -20.70
C LEU A 175 9.89 6.13 -20.05
N GLY A 176 10.39 5.77 -18.90
CA GLY A 176 9.94 4.58 -18.21
C GLY A 176 8.60 4.74 -17.54
N TRP A 177 8.24 3.69 -16.88
CA TRP A 177 7.14 3.66 -15.97
C TRP A 177 7.45 4.43 -14.68
N ARG A 178 6.50 5.25 -14.20
CA ARG A 178 6.61 6.10 -13.00
C ARG A 178 7.72 7.18 -13.07
N ASN A 179 8.19 7.51 -14.25
CA ASN A 179 9.12 8.61 -14.42
C ASN A 179 8.47 9.92 -13.95
N GLY A 180 8.99 10.50 -12.88
CA GLY A 180 8.55 11.81 -12.41
C GLY A 180 9.41 12.92 -12.99
N VAL A 181 8.89 14.13 -12.99
CA VAL A 181 9.61 15.34 -13.40
C VAL A 181 9.95 16.21 -12.21
N THR A 182 11.18 16.73 -12.19
CA THR A 182 11.63 17.76 -11.25
C THR A 182 11.75 19.08 -11.98
N VAL A 183 11.16 20.12 -11.42
CA VAL A 183 11.23 21.48 -11.94
C VAL A 183 12.36 22.23 -11.24
N THR A 184 13.26 22.81 -12.03
CA THR A 184 14.30 23.74 -11.57
C THR A 184 14.00 25.15 -12.07
N GLU A 185 14.83 26.13 -11.72
CA GLU A 185 14.70 27.50 -12.21
C GLU A 185 14.74 27.55 -13.74
N ASP A 186 15.68 26.82 -14.37
CA ASP A 186 15.97 26.93 -15.80
C ASP A 186 15.52 25.70 -16.63
N SER A 187 15.19 24.59 -15.98
CA SER A 187 14.98 23.33 -16.69
C SER A 187 14.00 22.37 -16.00
N TYR A 188 13.65 21.31 -16.71
CA TYR A 188 12.94 20.13 -16.25
C TYR A 188 13.88 18.94 -16.29
N LEU A 189 13.91 18.16 -15.22
CA LEU A 189 14.75 16.98 -15.09
C LEU A 189 13.86 15.74 -15.08
N LEU A 190 14.14 14.78 -15.94
CA LEU A 190 13.42 13.51 -15.98
C LEU A 190 14.30 12.39 -16.55
N GLY A 191 14.14 11.20 -16.01
CA GLY A 191 14.88 10.03 -16.44
C GLY A 191 14.18 9.22 -17.53
N ASN A 192 14.90 8.24 -18.09
CA ASN A 192 14.34 7.26 -19.01
C ASN A 192 14.71 5.81 -18.61
N GLU A 193 14.27 4.84 -19.40
CA GLU A 193 14.55 3.41 -19.17
C GLU A 193 15.91 2.95 -19.68
N GLU A 194 16.70 3.83 -20.26
CA GLU A 194 18.05 3.55 -20.78
C GLU A 194 19.15 4.14 -19.88
N GLY A 195 18.80 4.64 -18.71
CA GLY A 195 19.75 5.27 -17.77
C GLY A 195 20.22 6.64 -18.19
N VAL A 196 19.40 7.38 -18.92
CA VAL A 196 19.67 8.73 -19.36
C VAL A 196 18.83 9.70 -18.55
N LEU A 197 19.49 10.67 -17.91
CA LEU A 197 18.85 11.84 -17.33
C LEU A 197 18.71 12.90 -18.43
N ASN A 198 17.47 13.21 -18.78
CA ASN A 198 17.15 14.29 -19.73
C ASN A 198 17.02 15.60 -18.95
N ILE A 199 17.71 16.64 -19.41
CA ILE A 199 17.66 18.01 -18.91
C ILE A 199 17.04 18.85 -20.02
N VAL A 200 15.80 19.25 -19.82
CA VAL A 200 15.02 20.01 -20.80
C VAL A 200 14.92 21.45 -20.35
N SER A 201 15.54 22.36 -21.05
CA SER A 201 15.43 23.81 -20.76
C SER A 201 13.99 24.29 -20.93
N LYS A 202 13.65 25.42 -20.31
CA LYS A 202 12.28 25.99 -20.37
C LYS A 202 11.81 26.33 -21.79
N ASP A 203 12.75 26.47 -22.75
CA ASP A 203 12.48 26.68 -24.19
C ASP A 203 12.35 25.38 -25.00
N GLY A 204 12.56 24.21 -24.37
CA GLY A 204 12.49 22.90 -25.00
C GLY A 204 13.82 22.35 -25.52
N THR A 205 14.93 23.05 -25.32
CA THR A 205 16.24 22.52 -25.68
C THR A 205 16.62 21.36 -24.76
N VAL A 206 17.08 20.23 -25.33
CA VAL A 206 17.42 19.01 -24.58
C VAL A 206 18.92 18.83 -24.49
N THR A 207 19.39 18.58 -23.28
CA THR A 207 20.72 18.03 -23.01
C THR A 207 20.59 16.75 -22.18
N ASN A 208 21.52 15.82 -22.35
CA ASN A 208 21.44 14.50 -21.76
C ASN A 208 22.68 14.19 -20.92
N LEU A 209 22.45 13.51 -19.81
CA LEU A 209 23.50 12.94 -18.98
C LEU A 209 23.28 11.41 -18.94
N THR A 210 24.20 10.67 -19.55
CA THR A 210 24.15 9.20 -19.54
C THR A 210 24.83 8.68 -18.29
N LEU A 211 24.12 7.89 -17.49
CA LEU A 211 24.65 7.29 -16.26
C LEU A 211 25.21 5.90 -16.54
N SER A 212 24.37 4.88 -16.44
CA SER A 212 24.71 3.51 -16.86
C SER A 212 23.43 2.81 -17.35
N GLN A 213 23.55 1.56 -17.76
CA GLN A 213 22.38 0.79 -18.17
C GLN A 213 21.44 0.55 -16.99
N GLY A 214 20.18 0.96 -17.14
CA GLY A 214 19.15 0.85 -16.11
C GLY A 214 18.04 1.88 -16.33
N MET A 215 17.15 2.02 -15.36
CA MET A 215 15.94 2.83 -15.48
C MET A 215 15.91 3.92 -14.41
N ILE A 216 15.77 5.16 -14.84
CA ILE A 216 15.57 6.30 -13.92
C ILE A 216 14.06 6.56 -13.87
N ARG A 217 13.41 6.08 -12.83
CA ARG A 217 11.94 6.09 -12.71
C ARG A 217 11.38 7.15 -11.77
N HIS A 218 12.20 7.61 -10.82
CA HIS A 218 11.78 8.63 -9.88
C HIS A 218 12.22 10.02 -10.32
N PRO A 219 11.50 11.07 -9.89
CA PRO A 219 11.97 12.43 -10.10
C PRO A 219 13.40 12.60 -9.59
N PRO A 220 14.34 13.12 -10.38
CA PRO A 220 15.67 13.45 -9.89
C PRO A 220 15.59 14.48 -8.76
N ILE A 221 16.51 14.44 -7.80
CA ILE A 221 16.55 15.35 -6.66
C ILE A 221 17.66 16.36 -6.88
N VAL A 222 17.33 17.65 -6.74
CA VAL A 222 18.32 18.73 -6.80
C VAL A 222 18.80 19.06 -5.40
N THR A 223 20.10 18.95 -5.19
CA THR A 223 20.77 19.30 -3.94
C THR A 223 21.81 20.38 -4.16
N THR A 224 22.40 20.89 -3.10
CA THR A 224 23.54 21.81 -3.19
C THR A 224 24.81 21.13 -3.72
N ALA A 225 24.90 19.80 -3.61
CA ALA A 225 26.01 19.02 -4.15
C ALA A 225 25.87 18.75 -5.66
N GLY A 226 24.64 18.73 -6.20
CA GLY A 226 24.36 18.40 -7.60
C GLY A 226 23.00 17.71 -7.76
N ILE A 227 22.81 17.07 -8.90
CA ILE A 227 21.58 16.34 -9.22
C ILE A 227 21.74 14.87 -8.81
N ILE A 228 20.86 14.40 -7.93
CA ILE A 228 20.83 13.01 -7.55
C ILE A 228 19.83 12.27 -8.44
N SER A 229 20.29 11.20 -9.06
CA SER A 229 19.48 10.26 -9.84
C SER A 229 19.51 8.88 -9.22
N HIS A 230 18.33 8.29 -9.06
CA HIS A 230 18.16 6.90 -8.62
C HIS A 230 17.94 6.00 -9.84
N LEU A 231 18.89 5.12 -10.11
CA LEU A 231 18.88 4.21 -11.25
C LEU A 231 18.52 2.80 -10.78
N GLN A 232 17.48 2.22 -11.36
CA GLN A 232 17.12 0.81 -11.14
C GLN A 232 17.83 -0.08 -12.15
N THR A 233 18.44 -1.14 -11.66
CA THR A 233 19.13 -2.14 -12.48
C THR A 233 18.42 -3.49 -12.36
N SER A 234 18.81 -4.48 -13.15
CA SER A 234 18.26 -5.83 -13.07
C SER A 234 18.54 -6.53 -11.73
N SER A 235 19.61 -6.15 -11.02
CA SER A 235 20.04 -6.79 -9.77
C SER A 235 19.81 -5.93 -8.53
N GLY A 236 19.53 -4.64 -8.67
CA GLY A 236 19.43 -3.72 -7.55
C GLY A 236 19.11 -2.32 -8.00
N SER A 237 19.72 -1.34 -7.35
CA SER A 237 19.68 0.06 -7.75
C SER A 237 21.02 0.74 -7.52
N ALA A 238 21.18 1.92 -8.10
CA ALA A 238 22.39 2.73 -7.96
C ALA A 238 22.00 4.20 -7.77
N ILE A 239 22.75 4.90 -6.95
CA ILE A 239 22.57 6.34 -6.69
C ILE A 239 23.71 7.07 -7.37
N TYR A 240 23.38 8.05 -8.19
CA TYR A 240 24.31 8.91 -8.89
C TYR A 240 24.18 10.34 -8.40
N LEU A 241 25.33 11.01 -8.23
CA LEU A 241 25.43 12.45 -8.11
C LEU A 241 25.95 12.97 -9.45
N ASP A 242 25.14 13.74 -10.16
CA ASP A 242 25.35 14.07 -11.57
C ASP A 242 25.62 12.80 -12.41
N ALA A 243 26.86 12.58 -12.87
CA ALA A 243 27.25 11.36 -13.60
C ALA A 243 28.12 10.39 -12.77
N GLU A 244 28.39 10.70 -11.51
CA GLU A 244 29.26 9.90 -10.65
C GLU A 244 28.44 8.92 -9.81
N LEU A 245 28.79 7.63 -9.88
CA LEU A 245 28.19 6.60 -9.03
C LEU A 245 28.67 6.78 -7.58
N ILE A 246 27.73 7.02 -6.66
CA ILE A 246 28.04 7.18 -5.25
C ILE A 246 27.71 5.96 -4.41
N SER A 247 26.73 5.14 -4.82
CA SER A 247 26.39 3.90 -4.13
C SER A 247 25.66 2.92 -5.03
N GLU A 248 25.85 1.63 -4.74
CA GLU A 248 24.98 0.54 -5.18
C GLU A 248 24.10 0.11 -4.00
N GLU A 249 22.80 -0.07 -4.25
CA GLU A 249 21.79 -0.35 -3.23
C GLU A 249 20.93 -1.55 -3.66
N GLY A 250 20.13 -2.07 -2.74
CA GLY A 250 19.13 -3.10 -3.03
C GLY A 250 18.05 -2.62 -4.00
N ARG A 251 17.19 -3.51 -4.48
CA ARG A 251 16.05 -3.16 -5.35
C ARG A 251 15.16 -2.11 -4.68
N SER A 252 14.77 -1.10 -5.42
CA SER A 252 13.95 -0.03 -4.88
C SER A 252 13.06 0.62 -5.92
N PRO A 253 11.75 0.35 -5.89
CA PRO A 253 10.75 1.22 -6.52
C PRO A 253 10.36 2.41 -5.63
N ALA A 254 10.91 2.55 -4.42
CA ALA A 254 10.57 3.63 -3.51
C ALA A 254 10.99 5.00 -4.07
N ILE A 255 10.10 5.98 -3.96
CA ILE A 255 10.40 7.35 -4.33
C ILE A 255 11.33 7.95 -3.26
N PRO A 256 12.52 8.44 -3.63
CA PRO A 256 13.39 9.10 -2.67
C PRO A 256 12.80 10.42 -2.19
N VAL A 257 13.12 10.82 -0.96
CA VAL A 257 12.61 12.04 -0.36
C VAL A 257 13.75 12.90 0.17
N GLN A 258 13.60 14.21 0.09
CA GLN A 258 14.58 15.18 0.57
C GLN A 258 14.03 16.00 1.74
N ILE A 259 14.86 16.19 2.76
CA ILE A 259 14.62 17.11 3.88
C ILE A 259 15.87 17.99 4.08
N GLY A 260 15.82 19.24 3.70
CA GLY A 260 17.00 20.10 3.70
C GLY A 260 18.09 19.51 2.79
N ASN A 261 19.27 19.28 3.35
CA ASN A 261 20.38 18.68 2.63
C ASN A 261 20.44 17.14 2.73
N LYS A 262 19.46 16.51 3.40
CA LYS A 262 19.41 15.06 3.54
C LYS A 262 18.49 14.44 2.51
N VAL A 263 18.95 13.34 1.91
CA VAL A 263 18.19 12.54 0.96
C VAL A 263 18.06 11.13 1.49
N TYR A 264 16.85 10.58 1.40
CA TYR A 264 16.47 9.28 1.93
C TYR A 264 16.07 8.37 0.79
N PHE A 265 16.71 7.20 0.71
CA PHE A 265 16.41 6.18 -0.29
C PHE A 265 15.90 4.91 0.39
N GLY A 266 14.67 4.51 0.07
CA GLY A 266 14.13 3.24 0.50
C GLY A 266 14.48 2.13 -0.48
N THR A 267 14.90 0.99 0.04
CA THR A 267 15.18 -0.21 -0.75
C THR A 267 14.51 -1.44 -0.11
N SER A 268 14.57 -2.57 -0.79
CA SER A 268 14.12 -3.86 -0.24
C SER A 268 14.93 -4.32 0.99
N GLU A 269 16.02 -3.65 1.34
CA GLU A 269 16.92 -4.05 2.41
C GLU A 269 16.98 -3.02 3.54
N SER A 270 16.93 -1.73 3.20
CA SER A 270 17.11 -0.65 4.16
C SER A 270 16.59 0.68 3.63
N VAL A 271 16.51 1.68 4.52
CA VAL A 271 16.46 3.10 4.12
C VAL A 271 17.81 3.72 4.39
N SER A 272 18.49 4.17 3.35
CA SER A 272 19.76 4.89 3.45
C SER A 272 19.55 6.40 3.55
N VAL A 273 20.37 7.07 4.36
CA VAL A 273 20.33 8.51 4.62
C VAL A 273 21.63 9.14 4.15
N TRP A 274 21.53 10.08 3.25
CA TRP A 274 22.65 10.77 2.64
C TRP A 274 22.62 12.26 2.96
N MET A 275 23.73 12.81 3.41
CA MET A 275 23.95 14.26 3.54
C MET A 275 24.59 14.77 2.28
N CYS A 276 23.91 15.69 1.58
CA CYS A 276 24.33 16.22 0.27
C CYS A 276 24.47 17.73 0.33
N GLU A 277 25.66 18.22 0.74
CA GLU A 277 26.02 19.66 0.80
C GLU A 277 27.01 20.04 -0.31
N ALA A 278 28.29 19.76 -0.13
CA ALA A 278 29.33 19.93 -1.15
C ALA A 278 29.57 18.64 -1.94
N ASP A 279 29.20 17.52 -1.34
CA ASP A 279 29.25 16.15 -1.84
C ASP A 279 28.17 15.37 -1.11
N CYS A 280 27.86 14.12 -1.55
CA CYS A 280 26.91 13.27 -0.89
C CYS A 280 27.62 12.20 -0.06
N VAL A 281 27.41 12.23 1.25
CA VAL A 281 28.03 11.29 2.20
C VAL A 281 26.95 10.48 2.90
N LEU A 282 27.12 9.16 2.94
CA LEU A 282 26.22 8.25 3.67
C LEU A 282 26.36 8.52 5.18
N GLU A 283 25.26 8.95 5.81
CA GLU A 283 25.19 9.09 7.28
C GLU A 283 24.84 7.79 8.00
N GLY A 284 24.00 6.97 7.38
CA GLY A 284 23.55 5.70 7.99
C GLY A 284 22.51 4.96 7.18
N ARG A 285 22.18 3.76 7.67
CA ARG A 285 21.11 2.92 7.15
C ARG A 285 20.21 2.46 8.28
N SER A 286 18.90 2.44 8.06
CA SER A 286 17.96 1.77 8.95
C SER A 286 17.80 0.31 8.52
N GLY A 287 17.49 -0.57 9.46
CA GLY A 287 17.16 -1.97 9.16
C GLY A 287 15.74 -2.16 8.58
N PHE A 288 15.00 -1.07 8.34
CA PHE A 288 13.66 -1.11 7.79
C PHE A 288 13.72 -0.98 6.26
N HIS A 289 13.06 -1.88 5.57
CA HIS A 289 12.98 -1.85 4.10
C HIS A 289 11.61 -1.33 3.65
N THR A 290 11.62 -0.58 2.55
CA THR A 290 10.40 -0.15 1.88
C THR A 290 10.62 -0.03 0.38
N ASN A 291 9.60 -0.38 -0.39
CA ASN A 291 9.54 -0.13 -1.83
C ASN A 291 8.37 0.79 -2.21
N GLY A 292 7.74 1.41 -1.22
CA GLY A 292 6.69 2.39 -1.41
C GLY A 292 7.14 3.84 -1.19
N GLU A 293 6.20 4.76 -1.23
CA GLU A 293 6.46 6.19 -1.08
C GLU A 293 6.82 6.54 0.37
N ILE A 294 8.04 7.04 0.60
CA ILE A 294 8.44 7.59 1.89
C ILE A 294 7.81 8.96 2.06
N THR A 295 7.27 9.25 3.24
CA THR A 295 6.69 10.56 3.56
C THR A 295 7.23 11.12 4.86
N ILE A 296 7.09 12.45 5.02
CA ILE A 296 7.69 13.19 6.12
C ILE A 296 6.58 13.84 6.93
N GLN A 297 6.55 13.56 8.22
CA GLN A 297 5.74 14.28 9.18
C GLN A 297 6.60 15.26 9.95
N ILE A 298 6.24 16.54 9.94
CA ILE A 298 6.93 17.57 10.72
C ILE A 298 6.25 17.68 12.09
N LYS A 299 6.98 17.34 13.16
CA LYS A 299 6.55 17.46 14.55
C LYS A 299 7.43 18.49 15.28
N GLY A 300 6.96 19.73 15.36
CA GLY A 300 7.77 20.81 15.91
C GLY A 300 9.06 21.01 15.11
N ASN A 301 10.22 20.75 15.71
CA ASN A 301 11.53 20.86 15.07
C ASN A 301 12.07 19.50 14.57
N GLN A 302 11.29 18.43 14.67
CA GLN A 302 11.71 17.10 14.28
C GLN A 302 11.00 16.66 13.01
N SER A 303 11.72 15.91 12.17
CA SER A 303 11.18 15.26 10.98
C SER A 303 11.08 13.77 11.25
N VAL A 304 9.86 13.27 11.25
CA VAL A 304 9.56 11.83 11.38
C VAL A 304 9.29 11.29 9.99
N LEU A 305 10.03 10.27 9.60
CA LEU A 305 9.84 9.58 8.34
C LEU A 305 8.82 8.44 8.52
N TRP A 306 7.96 8.28 7.54
CA TRP A 306 7.01 7.20 7.44
C TRP A 306 7.30 6.37 6.20
N TYR A 307 7.31 5.06 6.36
CA TYR A 307 7.67 4.08 5.34
C TYR A 307 6.54 3.08 5.15
N PRO A 308 5.92 2.98 3.98
CA PRO A 308 4.96 1.92 3.72
C PRO A 308 5.67 0.56 3.71
N LYS A 309 5.01 -0.44 4.24
CA LYS A 309 5.52 -1.81 4.33
C LYS A 309 4.86 -2.68 3.27
N ASN A 310 5.52 -2.84 2.15
CA ASN A 310 5.02 -3.65 1.05
C ASN A 310 5.32 -5.15 1.29
N THR A 311 4.64 -5.70 2.28
CA THR A 311 4.66 -7.12 2.63
C THR A 311 3.24 -7.58 2.90
N GLN A 312 3.00 -8.87 2.92
CA GLN A 312 1.67 -9.44 3.20
C GLN A 312 1.08 -8.95 4.53
N GLN A 313 1.92 -8.67 5.53
CA GLN A 313 1.47 -8.09 6.80
C GLN A 313 1.16 -6.60 6.70
N GLY A 314 1.63 -5.93 5.67
CA GLY A 314 1.36 -4.51 5.45
C GLY A 314 1.78 -3.57 6.57
N GLY A 315 1.07 -2.46 6.68
CA GLY A 315 1.32 -1.44 7.69
C GLY A 315 2.40 -0.43 7.30
N TRP A 316 2.83 0.35 8.26
CA TRP A 316 3.82 1.42 8.09
C TRP A 316 4.85 1.39 9.20
N GLY A 317 6.11 1.63 8.85
CA GLY A 317 7.13 1.97 9.82
C GLY A 317 7.25 3.48 9.94
N TYR A 318 7.57 3.98 11.12
CA TYR A 318 7.85 5.39 11.33
C TYR A 318 8.93 5.60 12.38
N GLY A 319 9.68 6.67 12.23
CA GLY A 319 10.74 7.01 13.18
C GLY A 319 11.61 8.17 12.72
N ILE A 320 12.48 8.61 13.62
CA ILE A 320 13.52 9.57 13.30
C ILE A 320 14.69 8.78 12.68
N PRO A 321 15.25 9.24 11.56
CA PRO A 321 16.37 8.56 10.93
C PRO A 321 17.55 8.34 11.90
N GLY A 322 17.99 7.09 12.01
CA GLY A 322 19.08 6.69 12.92
C GLY A 322 18.61 6.25 14.31
N GLU A 323 17.34 6.37 14.63
CA GLU A 323 16.73 5.87 15.86
C GLU A 323 15.94 4.58 15.62
N GLU A 324 15.34 4.03 16.67
CA GLU A 324 14.49 2.85 16.58
C GLU A 324 13.22 3.16 15.76
N ILE A 325 12.87 2.24 14.87
CA ILE A 325 11.67 2.36 14.04
C ILE A 325 10.49 1.73 14.77
N ASN A 326 9.42 2.48 14.86
CA ASN A 326 8.14 2.03 15.35
C ASN A 326 7.30 1.48 14.20
N LEU A 327 6.39 0.56 14.50
CA LEU A 327 5.43 0.02 13.55
C LEU A 327 4.04 0.56 13.85
N PHE A 328 3.36 0.97 12.81
CA PHE A 328 1.94 1.31 12.83
C PHE A 328 1.20 0.24 12.01
N SER A 329 0.32 -0.48 12.66
CA SER A 329 -0.50 -1.54 12.07
C SER A 329 -1.97 -1.16 12.14
N SER A 330 -2.74 -1.57 11.15
CA SER A 330 -4.20 -1.41 11.11
C SER A 330 -4.90 -2.77 11.17
N ASN A 331 -6.23 -2.74 11.25
CA ASN A 331 -7.04 -3.96 11.14
C ASN A 331 -7.12 -4.49 9.69
N HIS A 332 -6.57 -3.75 8.73
CA HIS A 332 -6.56 -4.07 7.31
C HIS A 332 -5.14 -4.21 6.79
N ASP A 333 -4.32 -4.95 7.54
CA ASP A 333 -2.92 -5.16 7.17
C ASP A 333 -2.84 -6.03 5.92
N THR A 334 -2.41 -5.41 4.84
CA THR A 334 -2.12 -5.99 3.54
C THR A 334 -0.98 -5.22 2.90
N TYR A 335 -0.54 -5.63 1.74
CA TYR A 335 0.49 -4.90 1.00
C TYR A 335 0.18 -3.39 0.97
N THR A 336 1.20 -2.57 1.15
CA THR A 336 1.08 -1.12 1.24
C THR A 336 2.21 -0.45 0.49
N THR A 337 1.86 0.31 -0.54
CA THR A 337 2.82 1.08 -1.36
C THR A 337 2.63 2.58 -1.21
N ALA A 338 1.42 3.02 -0.87
CA ALA A 338 1.11 4.43 -0.68
C ALA A 338 1.76 5.01 0.58
N GLY A 339 2.32 6.20 0.44
CA GLY A 339 2.80 6.99 1.56
C GLY A 339 1.66 7.49 2.45
N VAL A 340 1.99 7.83 3.69
CA VAL A 340 1.06 8.45 4.64
C VAL A 340 0.89 9.93 4.30
N SER A 341 -0.32 10.44 4.34
CA SER A 341 -0.60 11.86 4.20
C SER A 341 -0.88 12.51 5.54
N PHE A 342 -0.52 13.79 5.67
CA PHE A 342 -0.69 14.56 6.89
C PHE A 342 -1.44 15.85 6.59
N GLY A 343 -2.52 16.09 7.35
CA GLY A 343 -3.28 17.32 7.31
C GLY A 343 -2.67 18.41 8.20
N SER A 344 -3.13 19.63 8.02
CA SER A 344 -2.61 20.81 8.73
C SER A 344 -2.98 20.87 10.22
N LYS A 345 -3.99 20.12 10.64
CA LYS A 345 -4.48 20.04 12.03
C LYS A 345 -4.04 18.75 12.73
N GLY A 346 -3.12 17.99 12.13
CA GLY A 346 -2.63 16.72 12.66
C GLY A 346 -3.39 15.50 12.14
N GLU A 347 -4.26 15.68 11.17
CA GLU A 347 -4.95 14.57 10.50
C GLU A 347 -3.94 13.66 9.80
N MET A 348 -4.28 12.38 9.68
CA MET A 348 -3.48 11.39 8.97
C MET A 348 -4.38 10.54 8.07
N ALA A 349 -3.91 10.26 6.87
CA ALA A 349 -4.60 9.37 5.93
C ALA A 349 -3.66 8.29 5.39
N PHE A 350 -4.16 7.08 5.35
CA PHE A 350 -3.48 5.87 4.93
C PHE A 350 -4.28 5.16 3.85
N GLY A 351 -3.60 4.64 2.85
CA GLY A 351 -4.22 3.80 1.83
C GLY A 351 -3.44 2.50 1.68
N ASN A 352 -4.13 1.41 1.37
CA ASN A 352 -3.49 0.11 1.14
C ASN A 352 -3.86 -0.48 -0.23
N ASP A 353 -3.21 -1.58 -0.59
CA ASP A 353 -3.42 -2.24 -1.87
C ASP A 353 -4.71 -3.09 -1.93
N ALA A 354 -5.46 -3.20 -0.82
CA ALA A 354 -6.84 -3.71 -0.81
C ALA A 354 -7.89 -2.62 -1.11
N GLY A 355 -7.48 -1.36 -1.32
CA GLY A 355 -8.39 -0.26 -1.61
C GLY A 355 -9.05 0.35 -0.37
N VAL A 356 -8.55 0.07 0.83
CA VAL A 356 -9.07 0.64 2.07
C VAL A 356 -8.38 1.96 2.37
N LEU A 357 -9.16 3.02 2.48
CA LEU A 357 -8.74 4.32 2.97
C LEU A 357 -9.05 4.42 4.47
N MET A 358 -8.05 4.76 5.28
CA MET A 358 -8.15 4.94 6.72
C MET A 358 -7.77 6.38 7.08
N VAL A 359 -8.59 7.06 7.85
CA VAL A 359 -8.36 8.47 8.21
C VAL A 359 -8.53 8.67 9.71
N TYR A 360 -7.57 9.37 10.28
CA TYR A 360 -7.57 9.83 11.67
C TYR A 360 -7.73 11.34 11.66
N SER A 361 -8.83 11.85 12.19
CA SER A 361 -9.21 13.27 12.08
C SER A 361 -8.68 14.15 13.23
N ASN A 362 -8.16 13.58 14.31
CA ASN A 362 -7.62 14.26 15.48
C ASN A 362 -6.33 13.62 16.02
N ALA A 363 -5.41 13.24 15.15
CA ALA A 363 -4.14 12.70 15.62
C ALA A 363 -3.22 13.80 16.21
N GLU A 364 -3.58 14.38 17.35
CA GLU A 364 -2.60 14.97 18.27
C GLU A 364 -1.68 13.84 18.74
N ASN A 365 -0.65 13.53 17.94
CA ASN A 365 0.23 12.39 18.13
C ASN A 365 -0.55 11.06 18.25
N PRO A 366 -0.51 10.18 17.28
CA PRO A 366 -0.44 8.78 17.62
C PRO A 366 0.88 8.68 18.42
N GLU A 367 0.83 8.86 19.76
CA GLU A 367 1.84 8.20 20.54
C GLU A 367 1.80 6.77 20.01
N PRO A 368 2.97 6.21 19.64
CA PRO A 368 3.00 4.80 19.33
C PRO A 368 2.25 4.18 20.50
N THR A 369 1.07 3.65 20.25
CA THR A 369 0.62 2.58 21.10
C THR A 369 1.81 1.67 21.00
N LYS A 370 2.72 1.70 21.99
CA LYS A 370 3.63 0.61 22.15
C LYS A 370 2.71 -0.55 21.95
N GLN A 371 2.84 -1.27 20.85
CA GLN A 371 2.54 -2.66 20.92
C GLN A 371 3.47 -3.12 22.06
N GLU A 372 3.04 -2.89 23.28
CA GLU A 372 3.18 -3.93 24.24
C GLU A 372 2.82 -5.14 23.39
N GLN A 373 3.83 -5.97 23.09
CA GLN A 373 3.47 -7.35 22.80
C GLN A 373 2.27 -7.59 23.67
N ILE A 374 1.10 -7.78 23.04
CA ILE A 374 -0.06 -8.19 23.76
C ILE A 374 0.25 -9.59 24.26
N THR A 375 1.04 -9.70 25.26
CA THR A 375 0.65 -10.35 26.48
C THR A 375 -0.37 -9.41 27.12
N ASP A 376 -1.34 -8.98 26.34
CA ASP A 376 -2.50 -8.35 26.91
C ASP A 376 -3.43 -9.44 27.39
N SER A 377 -3.07 -9.93 28.51
CA SER A 377 -4.07 -10.24 29.49
C SER A 377 -4.52 -8.92 30.14
N SER A 378 -5.12 -8.00 29.45
CA SER A 378 -6.17 -7.21 30.05
C SER A 378 -7.26 -8.23 30.36
N PHE A 379 -7.18 -8.76 31.56
CA PHE A 379 -8.15 -9.68 32.11
C PHE A 379 -9.46 -8.91 32.22
N GLN A 380 -10.16 -8.79 31.09
CA GLN A 380 -11.56 -8.39 31.09
C GLN A 380 -12.28 -9.49 31.84
N ALA A 381 -12.54 -9.20 33.12
CA ALA A 381 -13.21 -10.14 34.01
C ALA A 381 -14.62 -10.38 33.50
N HIS A 382 -14.74 -11.31 32.54
CA HIS A 382 -16.04 -11.76 32.05
C HIS A 382 -16.84 -12.32 33.23
N PRO A 383 -18.16 -12.08 33.33
CA PRO A 383 -19.00 -12.60 34.41
C PRO A 383 -18.78 -14.09 34.73
N ALA A 384 -18.40 -14.87 33.74
CA ALA A 384 -17.99 -16.26 33.89
C ALA A 384 -16.80 -16.49 34.83
N HIS A 385 -15.83 -15.58 34.86
CA HIS A 385 -14.66 -15.71 35.75
C HIS A 385 -15.09 -15.56 37.22
N PHE A 386 -15.99 -14.65 37.50
CA PHE A 386 -16.55 -14.50 38.86
C PHE A 386 -17.35 -15.71 39.29
N LEU A 387 -18.12 -16.32 38.36
CA LEU A 387 -18.89 -17.54 38.60
C LEU A 387 -17.95 -18.73 38.85
N MET A 388 -16.89 -18.88 38.08
CA MET A 388 -15.87 -19.93 38.28
C MET A 388 -15.14 -19.76 39.61
N VAL A 389 -14.73 -18.53 39.96
CA VAL A 389 -14.09 -18.26 41.26
C VAL A 389 -15.05 -18.55 42.42
N GLY A 390 -16.32 -18.19 42.30
CA GLY A 390 -17.36 -18.49 43.29
C GLY A 390 -17.56 -20.00 43.47
N LEU A 391 -17.59 -20.78 42.40
CA LEU A 391 -17.67 -22.23 42.42
C LEU A 391 -16.44 -22.89 43.05
N LEU A 392 -15.23 -22.41 42.72
CA LEU A 392 -13.99 -22.89 43.34
C LEU A 392 -13.94 -22.64 44.85
N LEU A 393 -14.37 -21.43 45.30
CA LEU A 393 -14.48 -21.11 46.72
C LEU A 393 -15.52 -21.98 47.40
N GLY A 394 -16.66 -22.26 46.76
CA GLY A 394 -17.69 -23.16 47.24
C GLY A 394 -17.21 -24.59 47.39
N ILE A 395 -16.43 -25.09 46.43
CA ILE A 395 -15.79 -26.41 46.46
C ILE A 395 -14.81 -26.48 47.62
N ALA A 396 -13.92 -25.46 47.77
CA ALA A 396 -12.94 -25.41 48.86
C ALA A 396 -13.61 -25.38 50.25
N TYR A 397 -14.71 -24.63 50.41
CA TYR A 397 -15.52 -24.61 51.62
C TYR A 397 -16.18 -25.97 51.89
N SER A 398 -16.69 -26.64 50.87
CA SER A 398 -17.32 -27.94 50.97
C SER A 398 -16.31 -29.03 51.39
N ILE A 399 -15.10 -29.00 50.83
CA ILE A 399 -14.00 -29.89 51.21
C ILE A 399 -13.60 -29.64 52.69
N TYR A 400 -13.46 -28.36 53.08
CA TYR A 400 -13.13 -27.99 54.47
C TYR A 400 -14.16 -28.52 55.47
N ASN A 401 -15.44 -28.52 55.10
CA ASN A 401 -16.52 -29.05 55.94
C ASN A 401 -16.76 -30.57 55.75
N SER A 402 -15.89 -31.27 54.99
CA SER A 402 -15.99 -32.72 54.71
C SER A 402 -17.32 -33.17 54.08
N ASN A 403 -18.00 -32.26 53.36
CA ASN A 403 -19.26 -32.58 52.67
C ASN A 403 -19.05 -33.05 51.26
N ARG A 404 -18.79 -34.35 51.08
CA ARG A 404 -18.50 -34.99 49.77
C ARG A 404 -19.64 -34.83 48.76
N ASP A 405 -20.89 -34.86 49.17
CA ASP A 405 -22.04 -34.75 48.25
C ASP A 405 -22.09 -33.35 47.61
N LEU A 406 -21.90 -32.31 48.43
CA LEU A 406 -21.86 -30.90 47.97
C LEU A 406 -20.63 -30.67 47.09
N THR A 407 -19.46 -31.22 47.44
CA THR A 407 -18.23 -31.12 46.63
C THR A 407 -18.42 -31.69 45.23
N ASN A 408 -19.03 -32.88 45.11
CA ASN A 408 -19.29 -33.52 43.83
C ASN A 408 -20.28 -32.71 42.98
N LYS A 409 -21.35 -32.17 43.57
CA LYS A 409 -22.34 -31.35 42.84
C LYS A 409 -21.77 -30.05 42.33
N LEU A 410 -20.95 -29.37 43.15
CA LEU A 410 -20.27 -28.13 42.74
C LEU A 410 -19.18 -28.41 41.70
N GLY A 411 -18.49 -29.57 41.78
CA GLY A 411 -17.51 -29.99 40.79
C GLY A 411 -18.13 -30.25 39.42
N VAL A 412 -19.26 -30.95 39.39
CA VAL A 412 -20.03 -31.19 38.15
C VAL A 412 -20.51 -29.85 37.56
N LEU A 413 -21.01 -28.94 38.41
CA LEU A 413 -21.47 -27.63 37.96
C LEU A 413 -20.32 -26.80 37.38
N LEU A 414 -19.12 -26.85 37.99
CA LEU A 414 -17.94 -26.18 37.48
C LEU A 414 -17.54 -26.71 36.11
N ILE A 415 -17.52 -28.04 35.92
CA ILE A 415 -17.22 -28.64 34.59
C ILE A 415 -18.25 -28.19 33.56
N LEU A 416 -19.54 -28.17 33.93
CA LEU A 416 -20.60 -27.72 33.02
C LEU A 416 -20.44 -26.25 32.63
N VAL A 417 -20.09 -25.38 33.58
CA VAL A 417 -19.83 -23.95 33.34
C VAL A 417 -18.61 -23.79 32.40
N VAL A 418 -17.51 -24.49 32.69
CA VAL A 418 -16.33 -24.46 31.82
C VAL A 418 -16.67 -24.94 30.40
N ALA A 419 -17.45 -26.04 30.28
CA ALA A 419 -17.86 -26.54 28.98
C ALA A 419 -18.72 -25.53 28.21
N ILE A 420 -19.71 -24.89 28.86
CA ILE A 420 -20.58 -23.90 28.21
C ILE A 420 -19.80 -22.68 27.71
N PHE A 421 -18.80 -22.19 28.47
CA PHE A 421 -18.02 -21.03 28.08
C PHE A 421 -16.85 -21.35 27.15
N ALA A 422 -16.37 -22.60 27.10
CA ALA A 422 -15.38 -23.05 26.14
C ALA A 422 -16.00 -23.46 24.78
N LEU A 423 -17.28 -23.86 24.76
CA LEU A 423 -17.97 -24.29 23.53
C LEU A 423 -17.97 -23.23 22.41
N PRO A 424 -18.22 -21.94 22.66
CA PRO A 424 -18.18 -20.94 21.59
C PRO A 424 -16.80 -20.81 20.95
N SER A 425 -15.74 -20.69 21.74
CA SER A 425 -14.38 -20.56 21.22
C SER A 425 -13.90 -21.84 20.51
N VAL A 426 -14.29 -23.01 20.99
CA VAL A 426 -14.04 -24.29 20.30
C VAL A 426 -14.88 -24.37 19.03
N SER A 427 -16.13 -23.91 19.05
CA SER A 427 -17.03 -23.89 17.88
C SER A 427 -16.53 -22.92 16.82
N GLU A 428 -16.07 -21.72 17.19
CA GLU A 428 -15.49 -20.75 16.25
C GLU A 428 -14.19 -21.25 15.64
N THR A 429 -13.30 -21.83 16.45
CA THR A 429 -12.07 -22.45 15.95
C THR A 429 -12.36 -23.64 15.04
N TRP A 430 -13.32 -24.49 15.41
CA TRP A 430 -13.72 -25.65 14.59
C TRP A 430 -14.51 -25.24 13.35
N SER A 431 -15.41 -24.26 13.43
CA SER A 431 -16.11 -23.78 12.24
C SER A 431 -15.15 -23.11 11.28
N GLY A 432 -14.18 -22.33 11.77
CA GLY A 432 -13.13 -21.76 10.95
C GLY A 432 -12.24 -22.82 10.28
N GLU A 433 -11.88 -23.89 10.99
CA GLU A 433 -11.12 -25.00 10.40
C GLU A 433 -11.98 -25.89 9.48
N VAL A 434 -13.26 -26.12 9.82
CA VAL A 434 -14.20 -26.87 8.97
C VAL A 434 -14.61 -26.07 7.76
N ASP A 435 -14.72 -24.74 7.87
CA ASP A 435 -14.98 -23.86 6.72
C ASP A 435 -13.75 -23.72 5.84
N LYS A 436 -12.54 -23.71 6.38
CA LYS A 436 -11.29 -23.84 5.61
C LYS A 436 -11.16 -25.21 4.93
N LEU A 437 -11.67 -26.28 5.55
CA LEU A 437 -11.70 -27.61 4.96
C LEU A 437 -12.85 -27.82 3.96
N LYS A 438 -13.89 -26.97 4.00
CA LYS A 438 -15.02 -26.97 3.06
C LYS A 438 -14.88 -25.98 1.94
N GLN A 439 -14.17 -24.89 2.17
CA GLN A 439 -13.68 -24.00 1.14
C GLN A 439 -12.33 -24.60 0.73
N GLY A 440 -12.34 -25.38 -0.33
CA GLY A 440 -11.13 -25.54 -1.14
C GLY A 440 -10.55 -24.15 -1.44
N PRO A 441 -9.28 -24.06 -1.90
CA PRO A 441 -8.72 -22.80 -2.33
C PRO A 441 -9.78 -22.04 -3.14
N GLY A 442 -9.93 -20.72 -2.92
CA GLY A 442 -11.08 -19.94 -3.38
C GLY A 442 -11.42 -20.01 -4.87
N ASP A 443 -10.59 -20.71 -5.65
CA ASP A 443 -10.74 -20.97 -7.10
C ASP A 443 -10.88 -22.46 -7.44
N TRP A 444 -11.15 -23.31 -6.45
CA TRP A 444 -11.29 -24.74 -6.68
C TRP A 444 -12.54 -25.07 -7.52
N ASN A 445 -12.37 -25.91 -8.54
CA ASN A 445 -13.47 -26.40 -9.36
C ASN A 445 -13.80 -27.85 -8.96
N ASP A 446 -15.03 -28.10 -8.53
CA ASP A 446 -15.51 -29.42 -8.10
C ASP A 446 -15.52 -30.50 -9.23
N GLU A 447 -15.32 -30.07 -10.50
CA GLU A 447 -15.20 -30.99 -11.64
C GLU A 447 -13.77 -31.50 -11.86
N TRP A 448 -12.78 -30.96 -11.11
CA TRP A 448 -11.39 -31.40 -11.20
C TRP A 448 -11.20 -32.79 -10.55
N PRO A 449 -10.19 -33.55 -11.00
CA PRO A 449 -9.92 -34.87 -10.46
C PRO A 449 -9.66 -34.87 -8.95
N ASP A 450 -10.23 -35.80 -8.20
CA ASP A 450 -9.97 -35.97 -6.75
C ASP A 450 -8.47 -36.15 -6.43
N SER A 451 -7.68 -36.62 -7.37
CA SER A 451 -6.22 -36.76 -7.23
C SER A 451 -5.47 -35.43 -7.14
N TRP A 452 -6.12 -34.30 -7.44
CA TRP A 452 -5.53 -32.96 -7.34
C TRP A 452 -5.76 -32.33 -5.97
N ILE A 453 -6.64 -32.89 -5.15
CA ILE A 453 -6.92 -32.38 -3.80
C ILE A 453 -5.64 -32.39 -2.97
N GLY A 454 -5.27 -31.22 -2.42
CA GLY A 454 -4.05 -31.03 -1.63
C GLY A 454 -2.78 -30.95 -2.48
N THR A 455 -2.90 -30.65 -3.77
CA THR A 455 -1.78 -30.38 -4.69
C THR A 455 -1.93 -29.00 -5.30
N GLN A 456 -0.85 -28.49 -5.88
CA GLN A 456 -0.87 -27.21 -6.57
C GLN A 456 -1.52 -27.35 -7.94
N VAL A 457 -2.33 -26.34 -8.32
CA VAL A 457 -3.08 -26.30 -9.59
C VAL A 457 -2.82 -24.98 -10.28
N VAL A 458 -2.65 -25.00 -11.61
CA VAL A 458 -2.61 -23.79 -12.45
C VAL A 458 -3.71 -23.85 -13.48
N VAL A 459 -4.40 -22.74 -13.65
CA VAL A 459 -5.46 -22.55 -14.64
C VAL A 459 -5.06 -21.44 -15.58
N PHE A 460 -5.12 -21.70 -16.88
CA PHE A 460 -4.90 -20.72 -17.95
C PHE A 460 -6.23 -20.43 -18.64
N GLU A 461 -6.79 -19.23 -18.47
CA GLU A 461 -7.98 -18.77 -19.18
C GLU A 461 -7.56 -18.18 -20.55
N LEU A 462 -7.35 -19.06 -21.51
CA LEU A 462 -6.97 -18.66 -22.87
C LEU A 462 -8.21 -18.26 -23.69
N PRO A 463 -8.05 -17.42 -24.74
CA PRO A 463 -9.15 -17.07 -25.64
C PRO A 463 -9.85 -18.27 -26.28
N ASP A 464 -9.13 -19.36 -26.44
CA ASP A 464 -9.63 -20.61 -27.05
C ASP A 464 -10.24 -21.57 -26.02
N GLY A 465 -10.20 -21.26 -24.73
CA GLY A 465 -10.76 -22.06 -23.64
C GLY A 465 -9.87 -22.18 -22.41
N GLU A 466 -10.43 -22.68 -21.33
CA GLU A 466 -9.71 -22.87 -20.07
C GLU A 466 -8.88 -24.17 -20.12
N VAL A 467 -7.63 -24.09 -19.69
CA VAL A 467 -6.71 -25.22 -19.50
C VAL A 467 -6.29 -25.27 -18.05
N ALA A 468 -6.59 -26.36 -17.34
CA ALA A 468 -6.21 -26.57 -15.96
C ALA A 468 -5.23 -27.73 -15.83
N ILE A 469 -4.16 -27.56 -15.05
CA ILE A 469 -3.15 -28.55 -14.73
C ILE A 469 -3.00 -28.63 -13.21
N GLY A 470 -3.27 -29.78 -12.63
CA GLY A 470 -3.14 -30.06 -11.21
C GLY A 470 -2.31 -31.31 -10.93
N GLY A 471 -2.19 -31.67 -9.65
CA GLY A 471 -1.29 -32.74 -9.23
C GLY A 471 0.17 -32.28 -9.08
N LEU A 472 0.42 -30.98 -9.22
CA LEU A 472 1.72 -30.38 -9.06
C LEU A 472 2.09 -30.25 -7.58
N SER A 473 3.39 -30.27 -7.24
CA SER A 473 3.84 -30.15 -5.87
C SER A 473 5.29 -29.68 -5.76
N GLY A 474 5.62 -29.01 -4.65
CA GLY A 474 6.99 -28.63 -4.32
C GLY A 474 7.45 -27.31 -4.93
N TYR A 475 6.55 -26.52 -5.48
CA TYR A 475 6.85 -25.18 -5.98
C TYR A 475 6.58 -24.17 -4.86
N ASP A 476 7.43 -23.15 -4.78
CA ASP A 476 7.43 -22.14 -3.72
C ASP A 476 6.90 -20.76 -4.18
N ASN A 477 6.78 -20.56 -5.51
CA ASN A 477 6.26 -19.33 -6.08
C ASN A 477 5.50 -19.56 -7.39
N VAL A 478 4.71 -18.54 -7.78
CA VAL A 478 3.85 -18.58 -8.96
C VAL A 478 4.66 -18.81 -10.23
N GLU A 479 5.84 -18.22 -10.38
CA GLU A 479 6.65 -18.34 -11.58
C GLU A 479 7.02 -19.79 -11.87
N LYS A 480 7.63 -20.47 -10.89
CA LYS A 480 8.06 -21.87 -11.04
C LYS A 480 6.89 -22.82 -11.24
N LEU A 481 5.79 -22.56 -10.50
CA LEU A 481 4.57 -23.35 -10.63
C LEU A 481 3.94 -23.17 -12.01
N THR A 482 3.86 -21.94 -12.52
CA THR A 482 3.34 -21.64 -13.86
C THR A 482 4.20 -22.26 -14.96
N ASP A 483 5.53 -22.17 -14.87
CA ASP A 483 6.44 -22.78 -15.84
C ASP A 483 6.26 -24.30 -15.92
N ALA A 484 6.12 -24.95 -14.77
CA ALA A 484 5.90 -26.38 -14.69
C ALA A 484 4.56 -26.80 -15.30
N ALA A 485 3.50 -26.07 -14.96
CA ALA A 485 2.15 -26.33 -15.49
C ALA A 485 2.09 -26.08 -17.00
N ALA A 486 2.69 -24.98 -17.47
CA ALA A 486 2.74 -24.65 -18.89
C ALA A 486 3.49 -25.71 -19.72
N LEU A 487 4.61 -26.21 -19.18
CA LEU A 487 5.36 -27.31 -19.80
C LEU A 487 4.51 -28.59 -19.90
N GLU A 488 3.75 -28.92 -18.86
CA GLU A 488 2.88 -30.11 -18.84
C GLU A 488 1.67 -29.95 -19.75
N ALA A 489 1.10 -28.74 -19.80
CA ALA A 489 -0.03 -28.39 -20.67
C ALA A 489 0.39 -28.28 -22.16
N GLY A 490 1.68 -28.07 -22.45
CA GLY A 490 2.18 -27.74 -23.78
C GLY A 490 1.87 -26.30 -24.17
N VAL A 491 1.65 -25.40 -23.20
CA VAL A 491 1.39 -23.97 -23.39
C VAL A 491 2.73 -23.24 -23.51
N GLU A 492 2.92 -22.49 -24.59
CA GLU A 492 4.11 -21.66 -24.76
C GLU A 492 4.00 -20.39 -23.91
N VAL A 493 5.03 -20.09 -23.11
CA VAL A 493 5.05 -18.92 -22.22
C VAL A 493 6.13 -17.96 -22.67
N GLU A 494 5.75 -16.75 -23.03
CA GLU A 494 6.71 -15.67 -23.27
C GLU A 494 6.79 -14.75 -22.05
N LYS A 495 8.01 -14.53 -21.58
CA LYS A 495 8.30 -13.66 -20.45
C LYS A 495 9.11 -12.45 -20.89
N GLN A 496 8.82 -11.32 -20.28
CA GLN A 496 9.60 -10.11 -20.42
C GLN A 496 10.08 -9.65 -19.05
N THR A 497 11.37 -9.36 -18.96
CA THR A 497 11.96 -8.85 -17.72
C THR A 497 11.70 -7.35 -17.60
N TYR A 498 11.00 -6.97 -16.53
CA TYR A 498 10.77 -5.60 -16.14
C TYR A 498 11.52 -5.31 -14.84
N SER A 499 11.61 -4.05 -14.44
CA SER A 499 12.27 -3.65 -13.19
C SER A 499 11.60 -4.14 -11.92
N ILE A 500 10.32 -4.51 -12.01
CA ILE A 500 9.55 -5.08 -10.89
C ILE A 500 9.64 -6.62 -10.87
N GLY A 501 10.35 -7.23 -11.82
CA GLY A 501 10.48 -8.68 -11.95
C GLY A 501 10.16 -9.15 -13.36
N GLU A 502 10.05 -10.45 -13.54
CA GLU A 502 9.56 -11.06 -14.78
C GLU A 502 8.04 -10.97 -14.83
N MET A 503 7.51 -10.64 -15.99
CA MET A 503 6.10 -10.66 -16.30
C MET A 503 5.86 -11.59 -17.49
N ILE A 504 4.77 -12.31 -17.45
CA ILE A 504 4.32 -13.08 -18.60
C ILE A 504 3.59 -12.13 -19.55
N VAL A 505 4.01 -12.10 -20.78
CA VAL A 505 3.46 -11.22 -21.82
C VAL A 505 2.60 -11.99 -22.83
N SER A 506 2.80 -13.30 -22.94
CA SER A 506 2.03 -14.13 -23.86
C SER A 506 1.90 -15.57 -23.34
N PHE A 507 0.73 -16.17 -23.55
CA PHE A 507 0.50 -17.60 -23.50
C PHE A 507 0.04 -18.08 -24.89
N ASP A 508 0.70 -19.08 -25.47
CA ASP A 508 0.44 -19.64 -26.81
C ASP A 508 0.35 -18.58 -27.93
N GLY A 509 1.18 -17.53 -27.83
CA GLY A 509 1.18 -16.43 -28.79
C GLY A 509 0.00 -15.46 -28.65
N HIS A 510 -0.84 -15.61 -27.63
CA HIS A 510 -1.87 -14.65 -27.30
C HIS A 510 -1.26 -13.50 -26.49
N GLU A 511 -0.88 -12.43 -27.18
CA GLU A 511 -0.51 -11.13 -26.60
C GLU A 511 -1.81 -10.36 -26.33
N LEU A 512 -2.30 -10.43 -25.09
CA LEU A 512 -3.44 -9.62 -24.65
C LEU A 512 -2.95 -8.26 -24.12
N GLU A 513 -3.87 -7.36 -23.77
CA GLU A 513 -3.52 -6.07 -23.13
C GLU A 513 -2.79 -6.23 -21.79
N GLY A 514 -2.66 -7.47 -21.31
CA GLY A 514 -1.90 -7.92 -20.15
C GLY A 514 -2.43 -9.25 -19.64
N TRP A 515 -1.60 -9.95 -18.87
CA TRP A 515 -1.97 -11.17 -18.15
C TRP A 515 -1.91 -10.92 -16.66
N GLU A 516 -2.96 -11.29 -15.98
CA GLU A 516 -3.07 -11.18 -14.51
C GLU A 516 -3.23 -12.56 -13.91
N PHE A 517 -2.83 -12.71 -12.66
CA PHE A 517 -3.04 -13.94 -11.92
C PHE A 517 -3.62 -13.72 -10.54
N THR A 518 -4.35 -14.70 -10.08
CA THR A 518 -4.78 -14.85 -8.69
C THR A 518 -4.11 -16.06 -8.07
N VAL A 519 -3.96 -16.05 -6.75
CA VAL A 519 -3.57 -17.20 -5.94
C VAL A 519 -4.71 -17.45 -4.96
N ASP A 520 -5.30 -18.62 -5.03
CA ASP A 520 -6.44 -19.02 -4.19
C ASP A 520 -7.65 -18.05 -4.27
N GLY A 521 -7.87 -17.49 -5.48
CA GLY A 521 -8.92 -16.50 -5.76
C GLY A 521 -8.57 -15.07 -5.39
N GLU A 522 -7.43 -14.83 -4.78
CA GLU A 522 -6.98 -13.50 -4.39
C GLU A 522 -5.91 -12.97 -5.35
N ARG A 523 -6.04 -11.72 -5.78
CA ARG A 523 -4.99 -11.05 -6.55
C ARG A 523 -3.78 -10.78 -5.66
N THR A 524 -2.61 -11.06 -6.19
CA THR A 524 -1.36 -10.75 -5.51
C THR A 524 -0.73 -9.48 -6.13
N PRO A 525 -0.39 -8.48 -5.32
CA PRO A 525 0.20 -7.23 -5.82
C PRO A 525 1.70 -7.32 -6.07
N VAL A 526 2.25 -8.54 -6.07
CA VAL A 526 3.68 -8.80 -6.31
C VAL A 526 3.89 -9.55 -7.62
N GLY A 527 5.09 -9.43 -8.20
CA GLY A 527 5.46 -10.16 -9.40
C GLY A 527 5.50 -11.68 -9.20
N ILE A 528 5.40 -12.43 -10.29
CA ILE A 528 5.32 -13.90 -10.32
C ILE A 528 6.43 -14.62 -9.52
N SER A 529 7.63 -14.05 -9.51
CA SER A 529 8.79 -14.61 -8.79
C SER A 529 8.73 -14.39 -7.28
N GLN A 530 7.89 -13.45 -6.81
CA GLN A 530 7.74 -13.10 -5.40
C GLN A 530 6.43 -13.61 -4.79
N ALA A 531 5.44 -13.91 -5.63
CA ALA A 531 4.17 -14.45 -5.19
C ALA A 531 4.37 -15.88 -4.68
N VAL A 532 4.16 -16.07 -3.38
CA VAL A 532 4.33 -17.37 -2.70
C VAL A 532 3.08 -18.22 -2.89
N VAL A 533 3.28 -19.51 -3.10
CA VAL A 533 2.22 -20.51 -3.16
C VAL A 533 2.39 -21.56 -2.07
N SER A 534 1.28 -22.06 -1.55
CA SER A 534 1.23 -23.17 -0.59
C SER A 534 1.17 -24.53 -1.30
N GLU A 535 1.13 -25.63 -0.51
CA GLU A 535 1.11 -26.99 -1.06
C GLU A 535 -0.19 -27.33 -1.81
N ASP A 536 -1.25 -26.55 -1.60
CA ASP A 536 -2.59 -26.72 -2.15
C ASP A 536 -3.12 -25.50 -2.91
N SER A 537 -2.25 -24.54 -3.24
CA SER A 537 -2.66 -23.32 -3.92
C SER A 537 -3.16 -23.54 -5.35
N VAL A 538 -4.17 -22.77 -5.72
CA VAL A 538 -4.67 -22.63 -7.08
C VAL A 538 -4.21 -21.29 -7.65
N VAL A 539 -3.44 -21.34 -8.73
CA VAL A 539 -3.03 -20.14 -9.49
C VAL A 539 -3.87 -20.05 -10.76
N ARG A 540 -4.59 -18.96 -10.94
CA ARG A 540 -5.41 -18.73 -12.14
C ARG A 540 -4.89 -17.54 -12.93
N TRP A 541 -4.63 -17.76 -14.21
CA TRP A 541 -4.22 -16.76 -15.17
C TRP A 541 -5.38 -16.34 -16.05
N SER A 542 -5.64 -15.04 -16.14
CA SER A 542 -6.70 -14.47 -16.98
C SER A 542 -6.23 -13.21 -17.70
N ALA A 543 -6.97 -12.81 -18.72
CA ALA A 543 -6.77 -11.52 -19.36
C ALA A 543 -6.96 -10.38 -18.34
N ALA A 544 -6.06 -9.37 -18.39
CA ALA A 544 -6.10 -8.21 -17.52
C ALA A 544 -7.28 -7.26 -17.84
#